data_2d8ec0044551109ebbcb2f659583f62e
#
_entry.id   2d8ec0044551109ebbcb2f659583f62e
#
_cell.length_a   1.000
_cell.length_b   1.000
_cell.length_c   1.000
_cell.angle_alpha   90.00
_cell.angle_beta   90.00
_cell.angle_gamma   90.00
#
_symmetry.space_group_name_H-M   'P 1'
#
loop_
_entity.id
_entity.type
_entity.pdbx_description
1 polymer ?
#
loop_
_entity_poly.entity_id
_entity_poly.type
_entity_poly.pdbx_seq_one_letter_code
_entity_poly.pdbx_strand_id
1 'polypeptide(L)'
;LSISMSAQWKPAGDKIKTAWAETLNLDNILSEYPRPIMERDSWLNLNGLWEYAILPFGQKEPQKFDGKILVPFAVESSLSGVQKELGKEKELWYKRTFNIPSSWRGKNILLHFGAVDWKAEIYLNDVKIGTHTGGYVPFKFDITPFLTSGSQKLVVKVWDPTNESYIPRGKQVKNPHAIWYTPVSGIWQTVWLEPVSSKYISNVVSVADIDNKNLKVKVGTQNTTSSDVVQIVLKEQNTIVAMTKGVVGETLELALADVKLWSPESPFLYDLEVTLLDKGKKTDKVKSYAAMRKISMHKDKDGIMRMQLNNKDCFQFGPLDQGWWPDGLYTAPTDEALAYDIEKTKDWGFNMIRKHIKVEPARWYTHCDRLGILVWQDMPSGDNSPKWIQYNYFDGKENERSIESEENFKKEWREIMDYLMPYPSIVVWVPFNEAWGQFKTKEIAEWTEYYDPSRLVNAASGGN
;
A
#
# COMPACT_ATOMS: atom_id res chain seq x y z
N LEU A 1 -13.71 42.22 -22.36
CA LEU A 1 -13.71 40.77 -22.15
C LEU A 1 -12.27 40.33 -21.92
N SER A 2 -11.80 40.30 -20.65
CA SER A 2 -10.53 39.70 -20.27
C SER A 2 -10.77 38.18 -20.18
N ILE A 3 -10.30 37.45 -21.18
CA ILE A 3 -10.19 36.00 -21.12
C ILE A 3 -9.09 35.74 -20.09
N SER A 4 -9.47 35.36 -18.88
CA SER A 4 -8.57 34.77 -17.90
C SER A 4 -8.09 33.44 -18.47
N MET A 5 -6.93 33.43 -19.11
CA MET A 5 -6.22 32.19 -19.39
C MET A 5 -5.87 31.55 -18.02
N SER A 6 -6.62 30.55 -17.59
CA SER A 6 -6.16 29.73 -16.50
C SER A 6 -4.81 29.14 -16.94
N ALA A 7 -3.75 29.45 -16.22
CA ALA A 7 -2.43 28.93 -16.54
C ALA A 7 -2.54 27.40 -16.61
N GLN A 8 -2.21 26.84 -17.78
CA GLN A 8 -2.20 25.40 -18.00
C GLN A 8 -1.24 24.80 -16.96
N TRP A 9 -1.67 23.77 -16.25
CA TRP A 9 -0.82 23.06 -15.30
C TRP A 9 0.47 22.58 -15.98
N LYS A 10 1.58 22.64 -15.29
CA LYS A 10 2.87 22.08 -15.69
C LYS A 10 3.65 21.60 -14.47
N PRO A 11 4.56 20.62 -14.61
CA PRO A 11 5.50 20.25 -13.56
C PRO A 11 6.24 21.50 -13.03
N ALA A 12 6.41 21.56 -11.71
CA ALA A 12 7.11 22.66 -11.06
C ALA A 12 8.63 22.46 -11.09
N GLY A 13 9.39 23.59 -11.08
CA GLY A 13 10.84 23.58 -11.01
C GLY A 13 11.53 23.06 -12.26
N ASP A 14 12.87 22.92 -12.13
CA ASP A 14 13.79 22.56 -13.20
C ASP A 14 14.55 21.25 -12.94
N LYS A 15 14.16 20.49 -11.90
CA LYS A 15 14.77 19.20 -11.58
C LYS A 15 14.59 18.19 -12.72
N ILE A 16 15.47 17.18 -12.74
CA ILE A 16 15.42 16.05 -13.67
C ILE A 16 14.02 15.44 -13.67
N LYS A 17 13.52 15.13 -14.85
CA LYS A 17 12.27 14.41 -15.08
C LYS A 17 12.55 13.13 -15.84
N THR A 18 11.74 12.11 -15.57
CA THR A 18 11.74 10.87 -16.35
C THR A 18 11.01 11.06 -17.67
N ALA A 19 11.26 10.21 -18.65
CA ALA A 19 10.53 10.21 -19.92
C ALA A 19 9.01 10.01 -19.72
N TRP A 20 8.62 9.25 -18.71
CA TRP A 20 7.20 9.04 -18.37
C TRP A 20 6.52 10.32 -17.86
N ALA A 21 7.25 11.18 -17.16
CA ALA A 21 6.72 12.47 -16.72
C ALA A 21 6.45 13.44 -17.89
N GLU A 22 7.21 13.35 -18.97
CA GLU A 22 7.02 14.17 -20.17
C GLU A 22 5.75 13.81 -20.96
N THR A 23 5.28 12.57 -20.81
CA THR A 23 4.11 12.04 -21.53
C THR A 23 2.84 11.95 -20.67
N LEU A 24 2.84 12.53 -19.46
CA LEU A 24 1.68 12.48 -18.56
C LEU A 24 0.43 13.05 -19.22
N ASN A 25 -0.65 12.29 -19.18
CA ASN A 25 -1.97 12.72 -19.58
C ASN A 25 -2.79 13.13 -18.35
N LEU A 26 -3.05 14.42 -18.19
CA LEU A 26 -3.78 14.98 -17.04
C LEU A 26 -5.22 14.45 -16.89
N ASP A 27 -5.83 14.03 -18.00
CA ASP A 27 -7.19 13.48 -18.00
C ASP A 27 -7.22 12.01 -17.56
N ASN A 28 -6.04 11.38 -17.42
CA ASN A 28 -5.92 9.94 -17.17
C ASN A 28 -4.72 9.58 -16.27
N ILE A 29 -4.62 10.22 -15.12
CA ILE A 29 -3.53 10.01 -14.16
C ILE A 29 -3.74 8.71 -13.39
N LEU A 30 -2.78 7.75 -13.53
CA LEU A 30 -2.80 6.45 -12.85
C LEU A 30 -4.20 5.84 -12.89
N SER A 31 -4.65 5.57 -14.11
CA SER A 31 -6.02 5.15 -14.42
C SER A 31 -6.28 3.68 -14.20
N GLU A 32 -5.26 2.92 -13.87
CA GLU A 32 -5.37 1.49 -13.60
C GLU A 32 -6.06 1.27 -12.26
N TYR A 33 -6.82 0.16 -12.16
CA TYR A 33 -7.48 -0.19 -10.90
C TYR A 33 -6.44 -0.33 -9.77
N PRO A 34 -6.59 0.42 -8.66
CA PRO A 34 -5.49 0.60 -7.71
C PRO A 34 -5.24 -0.59 -6.78
N ARG A 35 -6.17 -1.55 -6.68
CA ARG A 35 -6.08 -2.69 -5.74
C ARG A 35 -6.35 -4.03 -6.45
N PRO A 36 -5.46 -4.53 -7.34
CA PRO A 36 -5.70 -5.74 -8.14
C PRO A 36 -5.95 -7.02 -7.34
N ILE A 37 -5.48 -7.09 -6.09
CA ILE A 37 -5.69 -8.24 -5.21
C ILE A 37 -7.15 -8.39 -4.75
N MET A 38 -8.00 -7.39 -4.96
CA MET A 38 -9.44 -7.44 -4.70
C MET A 38 -10.15 -6.46 -5.64
N GLU A 39 -10.33 -6.87 -6.89
CA GLU A 39 -10.84 -6.03 -7.97
C GLU A 39 -12.36 -6.05 -8.06
N ARG A 40 -12.95 -4.88 -8.33
CA ARG A 40 -14.36 -4.68 -8.64
C ARG A 40 -14.53 -4.13 -10.05
N ASP A 41 -15.61 -4.52 -10.72
CA ASP A 41 -15.88 -4.09 -12.11
C ASP A 41 -16.25 -2.59 -12.20
N SER A 42 -16.73 -1.99 -11.11
CA SER A 42 -17.16 -0.59 -11.09
C SER A 42 -16.37 0.22 -10.07
N TRP A 43 -15.78 1.31 -10.51
CA TRP A 43 -15.07 2.28 -9.70
C TRP A 43 -14.94 3.61 -10.42
N LEU A 44 -14.52 4.67 -9.70
CA LEU A 44 -14.28 5.99 -10.25
C LEU A 44 -12.96 6.55 -9.71
N ASN A 45 -12.02 6.83 -10.63
CA ASN A 45 -10.76 7.48 -10.29
C ASN A 45 -11.00 8.96 -9.95
N LEU A 46 -10.50 9.41 -8.81
CA LEU A 46 -10.54 10.82 -8.40
C LEU A 46 -9.18 11.52 -8.53
N ASN A 47 -8.16 10.88 -9.09
CA ASN A 47 -6.89 11.53 -9.40
C ASN A 47 -7.08 12.70 -10.37
N GLY A 48 -6.04 13.51 -10.53
CA GLY A 48 -6.04 14.66 -11.43
C GLY A 48 -5.91 15.99 -10.68
N LEU A 49 -6.33 17.08 -11.26
CA LEU A 49 -6.15 18.41 -10.68
C LEU A 49 -7.16 18.69 -9.56
N TRP A 50 -6.66 18.94 -8.34
CA TRP A 50 -7.42 19.40 -7.19
C TRP A 50 -7.05 20.84 -6.86
N GLU A 51 -7.91 21.57 -6.14
CA GLU A 51 -7.51 22.84 -5.52
C GLU A 51 -6.68 22.54 -4.27
N TYR A 52 -5.67 23.37 -3.98
CA TYR A 52 -4.87 23.26 -2.76
C TYR A 52 -4.65 24.60 -2.09
N ALA A 53 -4.40 24.57 -0.77
CA ALA A 53 -3.88 25.69 -0.01
C ALA A 53 -2.94 25.19 1.10
N ILE A 54 -1.90 25.96 1.42
CA ILE A 54 -1.01 25.71 2.55
C ILE A 54 -1.24 26.79 3.58
N LEU A 55 -1.73 26.40 4.76
CA LEU A 55 -2.06 27.31 5.85
C LEU A 55 -1.21 27.02 7.10
N PRO A 56 -1.02 27.98 7.99
CA PRO A 56 -0.49 27.72 9.33
C PRO A 56 -1.33 26.66 10.06
N PHE A 57 -0.67 25.86 10.91
CA PHE A 57 -1.31 24.80 11.68
C PHE A 57 -2.49 25.33 12.52
N GLY A 58 -3.59 24.57 12.53
CA GLY A 58 -4.79 24.88 13.31
C GLY A 58 -5.75 25.86 12.68
N GLN A 59 -5.51 26.30 11.44
CA GLN A 59 -6.44 27.17 10.73
C GLN A 59 -7.68 26.41 10.23
N LYS A 60 -8.76 27.16 10.00
CA LYS A 60 -9.99 26.64 9.38
C LYS A 60 -9.82 26.50 7.87
N GLU A 61 -10.78 25.81 7.22
CA GLU A 61 -10.83 25.69 5.77
C GLU A 61 -10.65 27.06 5.08
N PRO A 62 -9.75 27.15 4.08
CA PRO A 62 -9.47 28.41 3.40
C PRO A 62 -10.67 28.90 2.60
N GLN A 63 -10.94 30.18 2.66
CA GLN A 63 -11.95 30.83 1.80
C GLN A 63 -11.47 30.91 0.35
N LYS A 64 -10.14 30.99 0.14
CA LYS A 64 -9.49 31.02 -1.17
C LYS A 64 -8.35 30.02 -1.18
N PHE A 65 -8.31 29.18 -2.20
CA PHE A 65 -7.22 28.24 -2.45
C PHE A 65 -6.08 28.90 -3.21
N ASP A 66 -4.86 28.40 -3.01
CA ASP A 66 -3.63 28.98 -3.60
C ASP A 66 -3.47 28.63 -5.08
N GLY A 67 -4.06 27.52 -5.53
CA GLY A 67 -3.96 27.06 -6.91
C GLY A 67 -4.45 25.63 -7.11
N LYS A 68 -3.83 24.96 -8.10
CA LYS A 68 -4.10 23.56 -8.43
C LYS A 68 -2.88 22.70 -8.10
N ILE A 69 -3.15 21.49 -7.60
CA ILE A 69 -2.18 20.44 -7.34
C ILE A 69 -2.60 19.17 -8.08
N LEU A 70 -1.65 18.47 -8.68
CA LEU A 70 -1.91 17.20 -9.35
C LEU A 70 -1.85 16.04 -8.35
N VAL A 71 -3.00 15.45 -8.00
CA VAL A 71 -3.13 14.26 -7.18
C VAL A 71 -2.94 13.03 -8.07
N PRO A 72 -2.15 12.01 -7.66
CA PRO A 72 -1.62 11.79 -6.30
C PRO A 72 -0.11 12.10 -6.15
N PHE A 73 0.34 13.23 -6.57
CA PHE A 73 1.74 13.60 -6.39
C PHE A 73 1.90 14.48 -5.15
N ALA A 74 2.83 14.10 -4.25
CA ALA A 74 3.12 14.84 -3.03
C ALA A 74 3.45 16.31 -3.29
N VAL A 75 3.08 17.20 -2.39
CA VAL A 75 3.20 18.65 -2.57
C VAL A 75 4.64 19.12 -2.83
N GLU A 76 5.64 18.38 -2.37
CA GLU A 76 7.07 18.64 -2.57
C GLU A 76 7.57 18.18 -3.96
N SER A 77 6.82 17.32 -4.65
CA SER A 77 7.22 16.77 -5.95
C SER A 77 7.09 17.78 -7.07
N SER A 78 7.91 17.61 -8.12
CA SER A 78 7.77 18.38 -9.36
C SER A 78 6.41 18.13 -10.02
N LEU A 79 5.97 16.86 -10.07
CA LEU A 79 4.71 16.46 -10.71
C LEU A 79 3.47 16.91 -9.95
N SER A 80 3.57 17.37 -8.72
CA SER A 80 2.45 18.04 -8.06
C SER A 80 2.07 19.37 -8.75
N GLY A 81 3.03 19.99 -9.44
CA GLY A 81 2.91 21.36 -9.97
C GLY A 81 3.10 22.44 -8.91
N VAL A 82 3.44 22.07 -7.67
CA VAL A 82 3.57 22.98 -6.51
C VAL A 82 5.01 23.09 -6.03
N GLN A 83 5.65 21.95 -5.71
CA GLN A 83 7.03 21.83 -5.25
C GLN A 83 7.35 22.73 -4.04
N LYS A 84 6.54 22.64 -2.99
CA LYS A 84 6.71 23.39 -1.73
C LYS A 84 6.81 22.46 -0.54
N GLU A 85 7.71 22.76 0.38
CA GLU A 85 7.81 22.06 1.65
C GLU A 85 6.66 22.44 2.59
N LEU A 86 6.07 21.43 3.24
CA LEU A 86 5.01 21.63 4.21
C LEU A 86 5.57 21.93 5.60
N GLY A 87 6.21 20.96 6.24
CA GLY A 87 6.72 21.05 7.62
C GLY A 87 5.61 21.08 8.67
N LYS A 88 5.97 20.80 9.92
CA LYS A 88 5.02 20.64 11.05
C LYS A 88 4.20 21.88 11.43
N GLU A 89 4.65 23.07 11.01
CA GLU A 89 4.01 24.35 11.34
C GLU A 89 2.85 24.69 10.40
N LYS A 90 2.59 23.85 9.40
CA LYS A 90 1.59 24.08 8.36
C LYS A 90 0.69 22.87 8.16
N GLU A 91 -0.44 23.11 7.54
CA GLU A 91 -1.39 22.10 7.08
C GLU A 91 -1.65 22.29 5.59
N LEU A 92 -1.74 21.19 4.86
CA LEU A 92 -2.07 21.15 3.44
C LEU A 92 -3.55 20.82 3.28
N TRP A 93 -4.26 21.70 2.61
CA TRP A 93 -5.67 21.55 2.31
C TRP A 93 -5.86 21.23 0.85
N TYR A 94 -6.68 20.21 0.57
CA TYR A 94 -7.11 19.81 -0.76
C TYR A 94 -8.61 19.99 -0.89
N LYS A 95 -9.08 20.37 -2.10
CA LYS A 95 -10.51 20.37 -2.42
C LYS A 95 -10.75 19.83 -3.82
N ARG A 96 -11.76 18.95 -3.94
CA ARG A 96 -12.26 18.44 -5.21
C ARG A 96 -13.77 18.32 -5.19
N THR A 97 -14.38 18.55 -6.35
CA THR A 97 -15.80 18.23 -6.58
C THR A 97 -15.91 17.04 -7.51
N PHE A 98 -16.92 16.19 -7.28
CA PHE A 98 -17.20 15.04 -8.11
C PHE A 98 -18.70 14.70 -8.10
N ASN A 99 -19.16 13.91 -9.05
CA ASN A 99 -20.52 13.42 -9.12
C ASN A 99 -20.54 11.88 -8.95
N ILE A 100 -21.56 11.37 -8.26
CA ILE A 100 -21.82 9.94 -8.19
C ILE A 100 -22.52 9.49 -9.48
N PRO A 101 -21.99 8.47 -10.19
CA PRO A 101 -22.64 7.94 -11.38
C PRO A 101 -24.08 7.47 -11.08
N SER A 102 -25.03 7.83 -11.93
CA SER A 102 -26.45 7.47 -11.75
C SER A 102 -26.70 5.95 -11.70
N SER A 103 -25.82 5.18 -12.34
CA SER A 103 -25.83 3.70 -12.31
C SER A 103 -25.52 3.12 -10.91
N TRP A 104 -25.01 3.92 -9.97
CA TRP A 104 -24.70 3.50 -8.60
C TRP A 104 -25.84 3.77 -7.61
N ARG A 105 -27.00 4.22 -8.10
CA ARG A 105 -28.17 4.47 -7.23
C ARG A 105 -28.53 3.24 -6.40
N GLY A 106 -28.70 3.42 -5.09
CA GLY A 106 -29.03 2.35 -4.14
C GLY A 106 -27.85 1.50 -3.70
N LYS A 107 -26.62 1.87 -4.07
CA LYS A 107 -25.39 1.27 -3.55
C LYS A 107 -24.80 2.12 -2.44
N ASN A 108 -24.05 1.49 -1.54
CA ASN A 108 -23.16 2.22 -0.65
C ASN A 108 -21.92 2.65 -1.46
N ILE A 109 -21.40 3.83 -1.14
CA ILE A 109 -20.23 4.40 -1.83
C ILE A 109 -19.08 4.46 -0.86
N LEU A 110 -18.02 3.74 -1.19
CA LEU A 110 -16.78 3.78 -0.43
C LEU A 110 -15.81 4.77 -1.08
N LEU A 111 -15.28 5.71 -0.29
CA LEU A 111 -14.19 6.59 -0.65
C LEU A 111 -12.89 5.98 -0.13
N HIS A 112 -11.96 5.72 -1.03
CA HIS A 112 -10.67 5.11 -0.73
C HIS A 112 -9.53 6.10 -0.97
N PHE A 113 -8.51 5.99 -0.13
CA PHE A 113 -7.20 6.61 -0.29
C PHE A 113 -6.15 5.50 -0.27
N GLY A 114 -5.26 5.46 -1.24
CA GLY A 114 -4.16 4.50 -1.28
C GLY A 114 -3.11 4.78 -0.20
N ALA A 115 -2.73 6.04 -0.04
CA ALA A 115 -1.93 6.53 1.08
C ALA A 115 -1.96 8.06 1.17
N VAL A 116 -1.88 8.58 2.39
CA VAL A 116 -1.75 10.01 2.70
C VAL A 116 -0.78 10.17 3.87
N ASP A 117 0.32 10.86 3.68
CA ASP A 117 1.31 11.11 4.72
C ASP A 117 1.06 12.47 5.37
N TRP A 118 0.88 12.59 6.66
CA TRP A 118 0.77 11.53 7.67
C TRP A 118 -0.62 11.48 8.33
N LYS A 119 -1.15 12.62 8.86
CA LYS A 119 -2.46 12.73 9.48
C LYS A 119 -3.43 13.41 8.53
N ALA A 120 -4.46 12.67 8.12
CA ALA A 120 -5.51 13.16 7.23
C ALA A 120 -6.84 13.32 7.95
N GLU A 121 -7.47 14.48 7.81
CA GLU A 121 -8.86 14.71 8.19
C GLU A 121 -9.71 14.87 6.93
N ILE A 122 -10.79 14.10 6.82
CA ILE A 122 -11.60 14.01 5.61
C ILE A 122 -12.97 14.64 5.87
N TYR A 123 -13.36 15.53 4.98
CA TYR A 123 -14.67 16.21 5.03
C TYR A 123 -15.42 15.99 3.72
N LEU A 124 -16.70 15.69 3.81
CA LEU A 124 -17.58 15.61 2.66
C LEU A 124 -18.79 16.52 2.90
N ASN A 125 -19.08 17.42 1.95
CA ASN A 125 -20.18 18.38 2.03
C ASN A 125 -20.20 19.14 3.38
N ASP A 126 -19.02 19.63 3.79
CA ASP A 126 -18.75 20.36 5.03
C ASP A 126 -18.88 19.56 6.33
N VAL A 127 -19.10 18.24 6.24
CA VAL A 127 -19.17 17.34 7.39
C VAL A 127 -17.87 16.55 7.50
N LYS A 128 -17.23 16.55 8.68
CA LYS A 128 -16.07 15.69 8.95
C LYS A 128 -16.52 14.23 9.01
N ILE A 129 -16.02 13.40 8.09
CA ILE A 129 -16.39 11.99 8.00
C ILE A 129 -15.41 11.06 8.71
N GLY A 130 -14.16 11.53 8.93
CA GLY A 130 -13.20 10.74 9.66
C GLY A 130 -11.79 11.34 9.69
N THR A 131 -10.91 10.62 10.38
CA THR A 131 -9.47 10.92 10.49
C THR A 131 -8.69 9.63 10.28
N HIS A 132 -7.54 9.72 9.62
CA HIS A 132 -6.55 8.65 9.49
C HIS A 132 -5.18 9.13 9.94
N THR A 133 -4.37 8.22 10.48
CA THR A 133 -2.95 8.43 10.79
C THR A 133 -2.14 7.24 10.34
N GLY A 134 -0.99 7.50 9.71
CA GLY A 134 -0.10 6.52 9.09
C GLY A 134 0.12 6.85 7.62
N GLY A 135 1.39 6.93 7.20
CA GLY A 135 1.75 7.46 5.87
C GLY A 135 1.73 6.44 4.73
N TYR A 136 1.54 5.13 5.00
CA TYR A 136 1.91 4.09 4.05
C TYR A 136 0.81 3.10 3.67
N VAL A 137 -0.31 3.10 4.37
CA VAL A 137 -1.37 2.10 4.18
C VAL A 137 -2.66 2.72 3.67
N PRO A 138 -3.47 1.97 2.89
CA PRO A 138 -4.74 2.46 2.41
C PRO A 138 -5.79 2.54 3.53
N PHE A 139 -6.69 3.51 3.39
CA PHE A 139 -7.85 3.63 4.25
C PHE A 139 -9.10 4.01 3.46
N LYS A 140 -10.27 3.82 4.04
CA LYS A 140 -11.55 4.06 3.37
C LYS A 140 -12.63 4.53 4.33
N PHE A 141 -13.62 5.25 3.78
CA PHE A 141 -14.84 5.64 4.49
C PHE A 141 -16.07 5.29 3.66
N ASP A 142 -17.14 4.83 4.31
CA ASP A 142 -18.47 4.79 3.69
C ASP A 142 -19.03 6.21 3.71
N ILE A 143 -19.11 6.81 2.52
CA ILE A 143 -19.60 8.19 2.37
C ILE A 143 -21.09 8.28 2.10
N THR A 144 -21.77 7.15 1.99
CA THR A 144 -23.22 7.09 1.65
C THR A 144 -24.09 7.97 2.53
N PRO A 145 -23.92 8.01 3.89
CA PRO A 145 -24.74 8.85 4.75
C PRO A 145 -24.53 10.36 4.58
N PHE A 146 -23.45 10.76 3.93
CA PHE A 146 -23.03 12.15 3.77
C PHE A 146 -23.27 12.71 2.36
N LEU A 147 -23.78 11.87 1.44
CA LEU A 147 -24.07 12.27 0.07
C LEU A 147 -25.26 13.21 0.00
N THR A 148 -25.15 14.23 -0.83
CA THR A 148 -26.22 15.18 -1.15
C THR A 148 -26.66 15.02 -2.61
N SER A 149 -27.73 15.68 -3.02
CA SER A 149 -28.12 15.74 -4.42
C SER A 149 -27.14 16.58 -5.24
N GLY A 150 -26.72 16.06 -6.42
CA GLY A 150 -25.80 16.76 -7.32
C GLY A 150 -24.33 16.52 -7.01
N SER A 151 -23.52 17.56 -7.18
CA SER A 151 -22.06 17.51 -7.00
C SER A 151 -21.67 17.44 -5.54
N GLN A 152 -20.73 16.59 -5.21
CA GLN A 152 -20.18 16.41 -3.87
C GLN A 152 -18.90 17.23 -3.70
N LYS A 153 -18.74 17.91 -2.54
CA LYS A 153 -17.50 18.62 -2.17
C LYS A 153 -16.69 17.76 -1.21
N LEU A 154 -15.53 17.30 -1.66
CA LEU A 154 -14.54 16.59 -0.85
C LEU A 154 -13.44 17.57 -0.46
N VAL A 155 -13.14 17.65 0.84
CA VAL A 155 -12.00 18.39 1.39
C VAL A 155 -11.14 17.44 2.22
N VAL A 156 -9.84 17.50 2.01
CA VAL A 156 -8.85 16.72 2.76
C VAL A 156 -7.87 17.71 3.40
N LYS A 157 -7.73 17.64 4.72
CA LYS A 157 -6.74 18.40 5.47
C LYS A 157 -5.64 17.47 5.94
N VAL A 158 -4.38 17.80 5.67
CA VAL A 158 -3.23 16.97 6.00
C VAL A 158 -2.23 17.73 6.83
N TRP A 159 -1.70 17.07 7.86
CA TRP A 159 -0.56 17.51 8.65
C TRP A 159 0.51 16.43 8.64
N ASP A 160 1.74 16.81 8.32
CA ASP A 160 2.90 15.94 8.31
C ASP A 160 4.09 16.63 8.99
N PRO A 161 4.56 16.10 10.14
CA PRO A 161 5.73 16.61 10.83
C PRO A 161 7.05 16.08 10.27
N THR A 162 7.04 15.16 9.30
CA THR A 162 8.19 14.49 8.72
C THR A 162 9.12 13.88 9.79
N ASN A 163 10.33 14.41 9.99
CA ASN A 163 11.30 13.93 10.97
C ASN A 163 11.28 14.72 12.31
N GLU A 164 10.28 15.54 12.55
CA GLU A 164 10.12 16.32 13.78
C GLU A 164 9.07 15.70 14.71
N SER A 165 8.85 14.39 14.64
CA SER A 165 7.92 13.61 15.46
C SER A 165 8.37 12.14 15.56
N TYR A 166 7.61 11.33 16.30
CA TYR A 166 7.87 9.91 16.55
C TYR A 166 7.35 8.97 15.45
N ILE A 167 6.91 9.49 14.33
CA ILE A 167 6.26 8.70 13.27
C ILE A 167 7.25 7.91 12.41
N PRO A 168 6.86 6.76 11.85
CA PRO A 168 7.56 6.12 10.75
C PRO A 168 7.57 7.03 9.51
N ARG A 169 8.73 7.27 8.95
CA ARG A 169 8.92 8.22 7.85
C ARG A 169 9.88 7.74 6.76
N GLY A 170 10.48 6.57 6.97
CA GLY A 170 11.54 6.11 6.06
C GLY A 170 12.72 7.09 6.03
N LYS A 171 13.24 7.39 4.85
CA LYS A 171 14.38 8.31 4.66
C LYS A 171 14.00 9.78 4.51
N GLN A 172 12.76 10.14 4.76
CA GLN A 172 12.29 11.51 4.66
C GLN A 172 12.90 12.40 5.76
N VAL A 173 13.43 13.55 5.38
CA VAL A 173 13.92 14.58 6.31
C VAL A 173 13.62 15.96 5.76
N LYS A 174 13.35 16.93 6.67
CA LYS A 174 13.07 18.32 6.33
C LYS A 174 14.22 18.98 5.56
N ASN A 175 15.47 18.62 5.85
CA ASN A 175 16.64 19.15 5.16
C ASN A 175 17.37 17.98 4.47
N PRO A 176 17.03 17.61 3.23
CA PRO A 176 17.60 16.47 2.53
C PRO A 176 19.13 16.59 2.38
N HIS A 177 19.85 15.54 2.71
CA HIS A 177 21.31 15.49 2.61
C HIS A 177 21.80 14.05 2.62
N ALA A 178 22.98 13.78 2.07
CA ALA A 178 23.59 12.46 2.03
C ALA A 178 22.62 11.37 1.56
N ILE A 179 22.25 10.42 2.43
CA ILE A 179 21.34 9.31 2.14
C ILE A 179 19.86 9.63 2.43
N TRP A 180 19.56 10.85 2.85
CA TRP A 180 18.22 11.28 3.23
C TRP A 180 17.55 12.07 2.12
N TYR A 181 16.24 11.88 2.00
CA TYR A 181 15.43 12.39 0.90
C TYR A 181 14.46 13.50 1.32
N THR A 182 13.93 14.20 0.31
CA THR A 182 12.86 15.20 0.43
C THR A 182 11.64 14.60 1.13
N PRO A 183 10.91 15.36 1.98
CA PRO A 183 9.64 14.94 2.53
C PRO A 183 8.62 14.58 1.44
N VAL A 184 7.67 13.73 1.81
CA VAL A 184 6.52 13.34 0.98
C VAL A 184 5.27 13.60 1.80
N SER A 185 4.68 14.79 1.67
CA SER A 185 3.53 15.18 2.47
C SER A 185 2.24 15.16 1.65
N GLY A 186 1.15 14.71 2.26
CA GLY A 186 -0.16 14.71 1.65
C GLY A 186 -0.51 13.43 0.88
N ILE A 187 -1.41 13.56 -0.09
CA ILE A 187 -1.90 12.44 -0.90
C ILE A 187 -0.80 12.03 -1.88
N TRP A 188 -0.29 10.79 -1.76
CA TRP A 188 0.74 10.29 -2.67
C TRP A 188 0.40 8.96 -3.36
N GLN A 189 -0.82 8.42 -3.11
CA GLN A 189 -1.38 7.29 -3.86
C GLN A 189 -2.82 7.61 -4.30
N THR A 190 -3.32 6.84 -5.27
CA THR A 190 -4.64 7.02 -5.90
C THR A 190 -5.76 7.22 -4.89
N VAL A 191 -6.66 8.14 -5.21
CA VAL A 191 -7.95 8.33 -4.54
C VAL A 191 -9.06 7.86 -5.45
N TRP A 192 -9.99 7.02 -4.95
CA TRP A 192 -11.05 6.47 -5.79
C TRP A 192 -12.34 6.17 -5.03
N LEU A 193 -13.41 5.97 -5.78
CA LEU A 193 -14.71 5.54 -5.26
C LEU A 193 -15.05 4.14 -5.76
N GLU A 194 -15.74 3.36 -4.92
CA GLU A 194 -16.34 2.07 -5.28
C GLU A 194 -17.79 1.99 -4.81
N PRO A 195 -18.75 1.57 -5.69
CA PRO A 195 -20.09 1.22 -5.29
C PRO A 195 -20.10 -0.21 -4.75
N VAL A 196 -20.65 -0.39 -3.56
CA VAL A 196 -20.82 -1.73 -2.95
C VAL A 196 -22.26 -1.96 -2.55
N SER A 197 -22.66 -3.22 -2.42
CA SER A 197 -23.96 -3.56 -1.83
C SER A 197 -23.95 -3.27 -0.32
N SER A 198 -25.10 -3.26 0.33
CA SER A 198 -25.20 -3.08 1.78
C SER A 198 -24.38 -4.14 2.53
N LYS A 199 -24.41 -5.39 2.07
CA LYS A 199 -23.52 -6.47 2.49
C LYS A 199 -22.43 -6.63 1.43
N TYR A 200 -21.15 -6.55 1.82
CA TYR A 200 -20.05 -6.61 0.85
C TYR A 200 -18.80 -7.26 1.41
N ILE A 201 -17.92 -7.72 0.49
CA ILE A 201 -16.60 -8.26 0.79
C ILE A 201 -15.65 -7.09 1.04
N SER A 202 -14.99 -7.07 2.18
CA SER A 202 -14.08 -6.01 2.60
C SER A 202 -12.61 -6.36 2.48
N ASN A 203 -12.26 -7.66 2.48
CA ASN A 203 -10.91 -8.17 2.39
C ASN A 203 -10.90 -9.63 1.93
N VAL A 204 -9.82 -10.05 1.26
CA VAL A 204 -9.55 -11.44 0.86
C VAL A 204 -8.07 -11.72 1.16
N VAL A 205 -7.80 -12.73 1.98
CA VAL A 205 -6.44 -13.19 2.30
C VAL A 205 -6.36 -14.67 2.00
N SER A 206 -5.35 -15.06 1.22
CA SER A 206 -5.07 -16.46 0.92
C SER A 206 -3.70 -16.88 1.45
N VAL A 207 -3.61 -18.08 2.00
CA VAL A 207 -2.37 -18.70 2.48
C VAL A 207 -2.27 -20.11 1.91
N ALA A 208 -1.18 -20.39 1.20
CA ALA A 208 -0.94 -21.67 0.58
C ALA A 208 -0.35 -22.68 1.59
N ASP A 209 -0.86 -23.90 1.54
CA ASP A 209 -0.30 -25.07 2.20
C ASP A 209 0.09 -26.07 1.09
N ILE A 210 1.31 -25.91 0.57
CA ILE A 210 1.76 -26.73 -0.58
C ILE A 210 2.00 -28.17 -0.20
N ASP A 211 2.35 -28.44 1.07
CA ASP A 211 2.63 -29.80 1.55
C ASP A 211 1.35 -30.64 1.57
N ASN A 212 0.22 -30.02 1.90
CA ASN A 212 -1.11 -30.64 1.89
C ASN A 212 -1.92 -30.33 0.63
N LYS A 213 -1.32 -29.64 -0.37
CA LYS A 213 -1.99 -29.24 -1.63
C LYS A 213 -3.28 -28.45 -1.39
N ASN A 214 -3.27 -27.53 -0.45
CA ASN A 214 -4.45 -26.81 -0.01
C ASN A 214 -4.22 -25.29 -0.04
N LEU A 215 -5.23 -24.54 -0.46
CA LEU A 215 -5.27 -23.08 -0.34
C LEU A 215 -6.29 -22.69 0.72
N LYS A 216 -5.84 -22.05 1.78
CA LYS A 216 -6.68 -21.49 2.85
C LYS A 216 -7.04 -20.06 2.51
N VAL A 217 -8.32 -19.73 2.51
CA VAL A 217 -8.81 -18.39 2.18
C VAL A 217 -9.71 -17.86 3.29
N LYS A 218 -9.37 -16.69 3.80
CA LYS A 218 -10.17 -15.94 4.77
C LYS A 218 -10.77 -14.72 4.09
N VAL A 219 -12.09 -14.55 4.20
CA VAL A 219 -12.82 -13.46 3.57
C VAL A 219 -13.42 -12.55 4.64
N GLY A 220 -12.96 -11.30 4.68
CA GLY A 220 -13.58 -10.27 5.49
C GLY A 220 -14.85 -9.75 4.80
N THR A 221 -15.89 -9.51 5.57
CA THR A 221 -17.17 -8.99 5.07
C THR A 221 -17.71 -7.87 5.96
N GLN A 222 -18.65 -7.09 5.44
CA GLN A 222 -19.30 -6.02 6.19
C GLN A 222 -20.81 -6.19 6.17
N ASN A 223 -21.45 -5.87 7.32
CA ASN A 223 -22.90 -5.90 7.52
C ASN A 223 -23.54 -7.29 7.27
N THR A 224 -22.73 -8.34 7.37
CA THR A 224 -23.18 -9.74 7.20
C THR A 224 -23.63 -10.35 8.53
N THR A 225 -24.36 -11.46 8.42
CA THR A 225 -24.84 -12.28 9.53
C THR A 225 -24.28 -13.69 9.39
N SER A 226 -24.37 -14.50 10.44
CA SER A 226 -23.92 -15.91 10.41
C SER A 226 -24.68 -16.81 9.43
N SER A 227 -25.76 -16.33 8.82
CA SER A 227 -26.49 -17.03 7.75
C SER A 227 -25.98 -16.72 6.34
N ASP A 228 -25.12 -15.71 6.20
CA ASP A 228 -24.55 -15.34 4.91
C ASP A 228 -23.42 -16.33 4.57
N VAL A 229 -23.26 -16.59 3.28
CA VAL A 229 -22.33 -17.60 2.77
C VAL A 229 -21.34 -16.98 1.80
N VAL A 230 -20.09 -17.36 1.91
CA VAL A 230 -19.04 -17.05 0.92
C VAL A 230 -18.86 -18.27 0.01
N GLN A 231 -18.86 -18.03 -1.29
CA GLN A 231 -18.44 -19.01 -2.30
C GLN A 231 -17.11 -18.54 -2.89
N ILE A 232 -16.14 -19.46 -2.95
CA ILE A 232 -14.81 -19.24 -3.54
C ILE A 232 -14.62 -20.20 -4.70
N VAL A 233 -14.19 -19.66 -5.84
CA VAL A 233 -13.87 -20.42 -7.04
C VAL A 233 -12.43 -20.13 -7.43
N LEU A 234 -11.61 -21.15 -7.51
CA LEU A 234 -10.23 -21.08 -7.96
C LEU A 234 -10.15 -21.59 -9.40
N LYS A 235 -9.51 -20.83 -10.27
CA LYS A 235 -9.40 -21.15 -11.69
C LYS A 235 -7.95 -21.14 -12.15
N GLU A 236 -7.68 -22.00 -13.09
CA GLU A 236 -6.52 -21.93 -13.97
C GLU A 236 -7.00 -21.43 -15.31
N GLN A 237 -6.63 -20.19 -15.66
CA GLN A 237 -7.24 -19.50 -16.81
C GLN A 237 -8.77 -19.47 -16.68
N ASN A 238 -9.49 -20.19 -17.54
CA ASN A 238 -10.95 -20.27 -17.50
C ASN A 238 -11.50 -21.59 -16.89
N THR A 239 -10.61 -22.52 -16.50
CA THR A 239 -11.00 -23.83 -15.96
C THR A 239 -11.09 -23.78 -14.44
N ILE A 240 -12.21 -24.20 -13.88
CA ILE A 240 -12.36 -24.33 -12.43
C ILE A 240 -11.52 -25.53 -11.96
N VAL A 241 -10.55 -25.27 -11.06
CA VAL A 241 -9.67 -26.30 -10.47
C VAL A 241 -10.06 -26.65 -9.05
N ALA A 242 -10.71 -25.73 -8.34
CA ALA A 242 -11.28 -25.97 -7.01
C ALA A 242 -12.42 -25.00 -6.72
N MET A 243 -13.37 -25.42 -5.87
CA MET A 243 -14.46 -24.58 -5.40
C MET A 243 -14.87 -25.01 -3.98
N THR A 244 -15.18 -24.02 -3.14
CA THR A 244 -15.70 -24.25 -1.80
C THR A 244 -16.77 -23.24 -1.42
N LYS A 245 -17.59 -23.56 -0.41
CA LYS A 245 -18.55 -22.65 0.21
C LYS A 245 -18.54 -22.83 1.71
N GLY A 246 -18.69 -21.75 2.45
CA GLY A 246 -18.82 -21.79 3.90
C GLY A 246 -19.44 -20.51 4.46
N VAL A 247 -19.64 -20.48 5.74
CA VAL A 247 -20.23 -19.31 6.42
C VAL A 247 -19.23 -18.17 6.49
N VAL A 248 -19.70 -16.94 6.50
CA VAL A 248 -18.86 -15.76 6.71
C VAL A 248 -18.09 -15.86 8.03
N GLY A 249 -16.82 -15.43 8.02
CA GLY A 249 -15.93 -15.46 9.19
C GLY A 249 -15.09 -16.74 9.31
N GLU A 250 -15.44 -17.82 8.61
CA GLU A 250 -14.63 -19.04 8.58
C GLU A 250 -13.44 -18.91 7.62
N THR A 251 -12.38 -19.66 7.89
CA THR A 251 -11.31 -19.90 6.92
C THR A 251 -11.74 -21.08 6.05
N LEU A 252 -11.87 -20.84 4.75
CA LEU A 252 -12.32 -21.84 3.79
C LEU A 252 -11.11 -22.48 3.10
N GLU A 253 -11.19 -23.79 2.87
CA GLU A 253 -10.11 -24.57 2.28
C GLU A 253 -10.49 -25.04 0.86
N LEU A 254 -9.52 -24.95 -0.05
CA LEU A 254 -9.62 -25.44 -1.42
C LEU A 254 -8.51 -26.48 -1.64
N ALA A 255 -8.87 -27.75 -1.66
CA ALA A 255 -7.96 -28.84 -2.02
C ALA A 255 -7.73 -28.85 -3.54
N LEU A 256 -6.47 -28.95 -3.96
CA LEU A 256 -6.07 -29.03 -5.35
C LEU A 256 -5.57 -30.43 -5.67
N ALA A 257 -6.10 -31.04 -6.71
CA ALA A 257 -5.62 -32.34 -7.21
C ALA A 257 -4.20 -32.20 -7.78
N ASP A 258 -3.98 -31.18 -8.59
CA ASP A 258 -2.69 -30.82 -9.17
C ASP A 258 -2.32 -29.37 -8.82
N VAL A 259 -1.08 -29.17 -8.37
CA VAL A 259 -0.60 -27.88 -7.84
C VAL A 259 0.46 -27.31 -8.75
N LYS A 260 0.18 -26.13 -9.31
CA LYS A 260 1.19 -25.32 -9.99
C LYS A 260 1.78 -24.34 -8.99
N LEU A 261 3.07 -24.51 -8.69
CA LEU A 261 3.79 -23.70 -7.72
C LEU A 261 4.22 -22.37 -8.37
N TRP A 262 4.14 -21.29 -7.59
CA TRP A 262 4.70 -20.00 -7.94
C TRP A 262 6.20 -19.96 -7.59
N SER A 263 7.02 -19.49 -8.52
CA SER A 263 8.43 -19.18 -8.30
C SER A 263 8.89 -18.06 -9.24
N PRO A 264 10.10 -17.48 -9.04
CA PRO A 264 10.67 -16.50 -9.98
C PRO A 264 10.72 -16.99 -11.42
N GLU A 265 11.00 -18.26 -11.65
CA GLU A 265 11.09 -18.87 -12.99
C GLU A 265 9.72 -19.21 -13.57
N SER A 266 8.73 -19.41 -12.71
CA SER A 266 7.36 -19.79 -13.10
C SER A 266 6.35 -19.09 -12.19
N PRO A 267 6.09 -17.78 -12.41
CA PRO A 267 5.22 -16.98 -11.53
C PRO A 267 3.73 -17.26 -11.78
N PHE A 268 3.34 -18.52 -11.58
CA PHE A 268 1.98 -18.95 -11.83
C PHE A 268 1.01 -18.44 -10.78
N LEU A 269 -0.03 -17.73 -11.22
CA LEU A 269 -1.13 -17.23 -10.38
C LEU A 269 -2.44 -17.88 -10.81
N TYR A 270 -3.17 -18.40 -9.83
CA TYR A 270 -4.55 -18.84 -10.03
C TYR A 270 -5.49 -17.66 -9.95
N ASP A 271 -6.50 -17.58 -10.81
CA ASP A 271 -7.60 -16.62 -10.66
C ASP A 271 -8.50 -17.05 -9.49
N LEU A 272 -8.83 -16.11 -8.63
CA LEU A 272 -9.68 -16.32 -7.47
C LEU A 272 -10.93 -15.46 -7.56
N GLU A 273 -12.10 -16.08 -7.64
CA GLU A 273 -13.38 -15.38 -7.61
C GLU A 273 -14.05 -15.62 -6.26
N VAL A 274 -14.41 -14.54 -5.57
CA VAL A 274 -15.10 -14.59 -4.27
C VAL A 274 -16.47 -13.95 -4.41
N THR A 275 -17.50 -14.69 -4.05
CA THR A 275 -18.91 -14.26 -4.12
C THR A 275 -19.56 -14.34 -2.75
N LEU A 276 -20.17 -13.25 -2.31
CA LEU A 276 -21.02 -13.20 -1.09
C LEU A 276 -22.47 -13.48 -1.47
N LEU A 277 -23.09 -14.39 -0.73
CA LEU A 277 -24.46 -14.83 -0.91
C LEU A 277 -25.29 -14.53 0.35
N ASP A 278 -26.42 -13.84 0.19
CA ASP A 278 -27.45 -13.67 1.20
C ASP A 278 -28.68 -14.52 0.80
N LYS A 279 -29.03 -15.50 1.63
CA LYS A 279 -30.14 -16.44 1.34
C LYS A 279 -30.05 -17.05 -0.07
N GLY A 280 -28.83 -17.43 -0.47
CA GLY A 280 -28.55 -18.02 -1.79
C GLY A 280 -28.51 -17.02 -2.96
N LYS A 281 -28.79 -15.74 -2.76
CA LYS A 281 -28.70 -14.71 -3.79
C LYS A 281 -27.37 -13.98 -3.70
N LYS A 282 -26.73 -13.78 -4.85
CA LYS A 282 -25.48 -13.00 -4.96
C LYS A 282 -25.74 -11.54 -4.56
N THR A 283 -24.97 -11.07 -3.57
CA THR A 283 -24.99 -9.68 -3.10
C THR A 283 -23.73 -8.92 -3.53
N ASP A 284 -22.58 -9.56 -3.49
CA ASP A 284 -21.31 -8.96 -3.86
C ASP A 284 -20.39 -9.98 -4.54
N LYS A 285 -19.46 -9.50 -5.36
CA LYS A 285 -18.44 -10.33 -6.01
C LYS A 285 -17.17 -9.51 -6.20
N VAL A 286 -16.04 -10.13 -5.93
CA VAL A 286 -14.71 -9.60 -6.23
C VAL A 286 -13.88 -10.61 -7.00
N LYS A 287 -12.97 -10.11 -7.82
CA LYS A 287 -11.91 -10.88 -8.46
C LYS A 287 -10.61 -10.67 -7.68
N SER A 288 -9.82 -11.72 -7.59
CA SER A 288 -8.52 -11.74 -6.95
C SER A 288 -7.62 -12.75 -7.65
N TYR A 289 -6.46 -12.99 -7.11
CA TYR A 289 -5.59 -14.09 -7.51
C TYR A 289 -4.95 -14.72 -6.28
N ALA A 290 -4.39 -15.91 -6.45
CA ALA A 290 -3.66 -16.61 -5.40
C ALA A 290 -2.48 -17.38 -6.01
N ALA A 291 -1.43 -17.57 -5.19
CA ALA A 291 -0.29 -18.39 -5.56
C ALA A 291 -0.10 -19.55 -4.57
N MET A 292 0.31 -20.69 -5.08
CA MET A 292 0.75 -21.82 -4.27
C MET A 292 2.28 -21.72 -4.10
N ARG A 293 2.72 -21.24 -2.94
CA ARG A 293 4.15 -21.09 -2.60
C ARG A 293 4.39 -21.26 -1.10
N LYS A 294 5.59 -21.70 -0.75
CA LYS A 294 6.08 -21.81 0.63
C LYS A 294 7.49 -21.27 0.72
N ILE A 295 7.76 -20.44 1.71
CA ILE A 295 9.11 -20.06 2.10
C ILE A 295 9.45 -20.72 3.43
N SER A 296 10.66 -21.22 3.60
CA SER A 296 11.11 -21.91 4.81
C SER A 296 12.62 -21.81 4.99
N MET A 297 13.08 -22.24 6.15
CA MET A 297 14.50 -22.42 6.45
C MET A 297 14.75 -23.88 6.79
N HIS A 298 15.89 -24.41 6.36
CA HIS A 298 16.37 -25.73 6.78
C HIS A 298 17.87 -25.76 6.95
N LYS A 299 18.39 -26.77 7.66
CA LYS A 299 19.82 -27.07 7.67
C LYS A 299 20.15 -28.03 6.54
N ASP A 300 21.13 -27.67 5.71
CA ASP A 300 21.63 -28.56 4.69
C ASP A 300 22.46 -29.72 5.30
N LYS A 301 23.01 -30.60 4.46
CA LYS A 301 23.83 -31.74 4.88
C LYS A 301 25.08 -31.35 5.68
N ASP A 302 25.57 -30.14 5.53
CA ASP A 302 26.75 -29.61 6.21
C ASP A 302 26.37 -28.80 7.46
N GLY A 303 25.07 -28.77 7.84
CA GLY A 303 24.52 -28.06 8.99
C GLY A 303 24.32 -26.55 8.79
N ILE A 304 24.48 -26.06 7.57
CA ILE A 304 24.32 -24.64 7.21
C ILE A 304 22.84 -24.34 6.98
N MET A 305 22.36 -23.24 7.59
CA MET A 305 20.97 -22.77 7.37
C MET A 305 20.83 -22.24 5.94
N ARG A 306 19.82 -22.76 5.23
CA ARG A 306 19.45 -22.37 3.87
C ARG A 306 18.01 -21.92 3.80
N MET A 307 17.78 -20.90 2.97
CA MET A 307 16.43 -20.53 2.59
C MET A 307 15.90 -21.50 1.51
N GLN A 308 14.63 -21.87 1.65
CA GLN A 308 13.96 -22.70 0.66
C GLN A 308 12.71 -22.00 0.13
N LEU A 309 12.52 -22.06 -1.18
CA LEU A 309 11.25 -21.78 -1.82
C LEU A 309 10.65 -23.11 -2.32
N ASN A 310 9.42 -23.41 -1.91
CA ASN A 310 8.72 -24.65 -2.29
C ASN A 310 9.51 -25.93 -1.95
N ASN A 311 10.10 -25.95 -0.76
CA ASN A 311 10.93 -27.05 -0.27
C ASN A 311 12.22 -27.32 -1.07
N LYS A 312 12.68 -26.34 -1.88
CA LYS A 312 13.93 -26.38 -2.61
C LYS A 312 14.81 -25.20 -2.23
N ASP A 313 16.10 -25.45 -2.11
CA ASP A 313 17.05 -24.38 -1.81
C ASP A 313 16.94 -23.25 -2.83
N CYS A 314 16.84 -22.03 -2.33
CA CYS A 314 16.68 -20.84 -3.15
C CYS A 314 17.64 -19.75 -2.67
N PHE A 315 18.69 -19.51 -3.46
CA PHE A 315 19.58 -18.38 -3.22
C PHE A 315 18.89 -17.10 -3.70
N GLN A 316 18.63 -16.18 -2.77
CA GLN A 316 17.97 -14.92 -3.07
C GLN A 316 19.04 -13.85 -3.31
N PHE A 317 19.04 -13.29 -4.51
CA PHE A 317 20.02 -12.31 -4.95
C PHE A 317 19.33 -11.19 -5.72
N GLY A 318 19.52 -9.95 -5.25
CA GLY A 318 18.89 -8.79 -5.86
C GLY A 318 19.27 -7.46 -5.23
N PRO A 319 18.78 -6.36 -5.82
CA PRO A 319 19.07 -5.01 -5.36
C PRO A 319 18.28 -4.62 -4.11
N LEU A 320 18.79 -3.60 -3.43
CA LEU A 320 18.04 -2.76 -2.52
C LEU A 320 17.36 -1.66 -3.33
N ASP A 321 16.04 -1.55 -3.19
CA ASP A 321 15.22 -0.58 -3.90
C ASP A 321 14.56 0.40 -2.91
N GLN A 322 14.81 1.68 -3.06
CA GLN A 322 14.29 2.76 -2.21
C GLN A 322 13.03 3.40 -2.78
N GLY A 323 12.68 3.14 -4.04
CA GLY A 323 11.44 3.58 -4.68
C GLY A 323 11.27 5.09 -4.77
N TRP A 324 12.31 5.86 -5.08
CA TRP A 324 12.28 7.31 -5.22
C TRP A 324 12.37 7.73 -6.68
N TRP A 325 11.43 8.58 -7.08
CA TRP A 325 11.35 9.15 -8.43
C TRP A 325 11.85 10.60 -8.41
N PRO A 326 12.67 11.04 -9.38
CA PRO A 326 13.20 12.42 -9.38
C PRO A 326 12.10 13.48 -9.52
N ASP A 327 10.99 13.11 -10.12
CA ASP A 327 9.87 13.98 -10.46
C ASP A 327 8.63 13.76 -9.59
N GLY A 328 8.34 12.51 -9.21
CA GLY A 328 7.16 12.13 -8.42
C GLY A 328 7.45 11.80 -6.95
N LEU A 329 8.71 11.74 -6.51
CA LEU A 329 9.14 11.29 -5.19
C LEU A 329 8.68 9.86 -4.90
N TYR A 330 7.75 9.65 -3.98
CA TYR A 330 7.20 8.31 -3.69
C TYR A 330 6.28 7.78 -4.79
N THR A 331 5.77 8.63 -5.65
CA THR A 331 4.78 8.25 -6.66
C THR A 331 5.42 8.12 -8.03
N ALA A 332 5.40 6.92 -8.60
CA ALA A 332 5.81 6.70 -9.98
C ALA A 332 4.92 7.52 -10.94
N PRO A 333 5.48 8.11 -12.01
CA PRO A 333 4.69 8.89 -12.95
C PRO A 333 3.56 8.11 -13.63
N THR A 334 3.80 6.84 -13.95
CA THR A 334 2.87 5.93 -14.61
C THR A 334 2.97 4.53 -14.03
N ASP A 335 2.00 3.66 -14.31
CA ASP A 335 2.05 2.25 -13.94
C ASP A 335 3.16 1.49 -14.68
N GLU A 336 3.46 1.87 -15.93
CA GLU A 336 4.60 1.37 -16.68
C GLU A 336 5.93 1.70 -15.99
N ALA A 337 6.09 2.95 -15.52
CA ALA A 337 7.25 3.34 -14.74
C ALA A 337 7.37 2.51 -13.45
N LEU A 338 6.24 2.29 -12.76
CA LEU A 338 6.20 1.49 -11.55
C LEU A 338 6.66 0.04 -11.79
N ALA A 339 6.34 -0.55 -12.94
CA ALA A 339 6.75 -1.91 -13.31
C ALA A 339 8.21 -1.99 -13.80
N TYR A 340 8.73 -0.91 -14.37
CA TYR A 340 10.02 -0.86 -15.07
C TYR A 340 11.21 -1.35 -14.23
N ASP A 341 11.33 -0.88 -12.99
CA ASP A 341 12.46 -1.29 -12.13
C ASP A 341 12.40 -2.79 -11.78
N ILE A 342 11.19 -3.34 -11.66
CA ILE A 342 10.97 -4.78 -11.42
C ILE A 342 11.38 -5.58 -12.67
N GLU A 343 10.95 -5.14 -13.85
CA GLU A 343 11.32 -5.75 -15.13
C GLU A 343 12.83 -5.74 -15.34
N LYS A 344 13.49 -4.58 -15.12
CA LYS A 344 14.94 -4.45 -15.24
C LYS A 344 15.69 -5.29 -14.24
N THR A 345 15.20 -5.39 -13.01
CA THR A 345 15.77 -6.29 -12.01
C THR A 345 15.79 -7.73 -12.51
N LYS A 346 14.67 -8.18 -13.07
CA LYS A 346 14.56 -9.53 -13.64
C LYS A 346 15.43 -9.72 -14.88
N ASP A 347 15.42 -8.76 -15.80
CA ASP A 347 16.25 -8.78 -17.02
C ASP A 347 17.75 -8.94 -16.72
N TRP A 348 18.23 -8.39 -15.62
CA TRP A 348 19.61 -8.50 -15.15
C TRP A 348 19.93 -9.82 -14.42
N GLY A 349 18.96 -10.73 -14.31
CA GLY A 349 19.13 -12.04 -13.72
C GLY A 349 18.96 -12.09 -12.20
N PHE A 350 18.45 -11.05 -11.57
CA PHE A 350 18.09 -11.05 -10.17
C PHE A 350 16.75 -11.76 -9.95
N ASN A 351 16.53 -12.33 -8.77
CA ASN A 351 15.31 -13.01 -8.41
C ASN A 351 14.57 -12.39 -7.23
N MET A 352 15.12 -11.33 -6.62
CA MET A 352 14.53 -10.66 -5.48
C MET A 352 14.79 -9.15 -5.51
N ILE A 353 13.96 -8.41 -4.77
CA ILE A 353 14.14 -7.01 -4.42
C ILE A 353 13.92 -6.86 -2.92
N ARG A 354 14.82 -6.16 -2.23
CA ARG A 354 14.53 -5.64 -0.91
C ARG A 354 13.94 -4.24 -1.04
N LYS A 355 12.64 -4.11 -0.71
CA LYS A 355 11.97 -2.81 -0.64
C LYS A 355 12.35 -2.11 0.65
N HIS A 356 13.30 -1.19 0.52
CA HIS A 356 13.98 -0.57 1.65
C HIS A 356 13.18 0.60 2.22
N ILE A 357 12.73 0.40 3.47
CA ILE A 357 12.06 1.39 4.35
C ILE A 357 10.99 2.24 3.66
N LYS A 358 10.28 1.64 2.71
CA LYS A 358 9.12 2.20 2.01
C LYS A 358 8.08 1.11 1.77
N VAL A 359 6.80 1.47 1.78
CA VAL A 359 5.70 0.63 1.30
C VAL A 359 5.21 1.19 -0.02
N GLU A 360 5.10 0.35 -1.03
CA GLU A 360 4.67 0.73 -2.36
C GLU A 360 3.14 0.68 -2.55
N PRO A 361 2.60 1.27 -3.61
CA PRO A 361 1.22 1.02 -4.01
C PRO A 361 0.98 -0.47 -4.30
N ALA A 362 -0.24 -0.95 -4.07
CA ALA A 362 -0.67 -2.33 -4.32
C ALA A 362 -0.23 -2.89 -5.68
N ARG A 363 -0.25 -2.06 -6.71
CA ARG A 363 0.13 -2.44 -8.06
C ARG A 363 1.59 -2.86 -8.20
N TRP A 364 2.51 -2.26 -7.44
CA TRP A 364 3.91 -2.66 -7.43
C TRP A 364 4.08 -4.12 -7.00
N TYR A 365 3.40 -4.51 -5.91
CA TYR A 365 3.44 -5.91 -5.44
C TYR A 365 2.76 -6.85 -6.43
N THR A 366 1.67 -6.43 -7.08
CA THR A 366 1.05 -7.20 -8.16
C THR A 366 1.99 -7.41 -9.35
N HIS A 367 2.80 -6.41 -9.70
CA HIS A 367 3.85 -6.57 -10.72
C HIS A 367 4.91 -7.58 -10.27
N CYS A 368 5.37 -7.53 -9.00
CA CYS A 368 6.29 -8.53 -8.45
C CYS A 368 5.70 -9.94 -8.52
N ASP A 369 4.41 -10.11 -8.14
CA ASP A 369 3.71 -11.39 -8.18
C ASP A 369 3.63 -11.96 -9.60
N ARG A 370 3.30 -11.11 -10.59
CA ARG A 370 3.14 -11.51 -12.00
C ARG A 370 4.47 -11.74 -12.71
N LEU A 371 5.46 -10.95 -12.41
CA LEU A 371 6.80 -11.04 -13.02
C LEU A 371 7.69 -12.08 -12.34
N GLY A 372 7.37 -12.53 -11.13
CA GLY A 372 8.15 -13.50 -10.39
C GLY A 372 9.40 -12.86 -9.79
N ILE A 373 9.22 -11.90 -8.92
CA ILE A 373 10.30 -11.31 -8.11
C ILE A 373 9.95 -11.51 -6.63
N LEU A 374 10.87 -12.11 -5.87
CA LEU A 374 10.75 -12.24 -4.43
C LEU A 374 10.95 -10.87 -3.77
N VAL A 375 10.18 -10.59 -2.73
CA VAL A 375 10.23 -9.29 -2.03
C VAL A 375 10.61 -9.50 -0.57
N TRP A 376 11.61 -8.75 -0.12
CA TRP A 376 11.87 -8.47 1.28
C TRP A 376 11.30 -7.12 1.60
N GLN A 377 10.34 -7.05 2.50
CA GLN A 377 9.62 -5.82 2.82
C GLN A 377 10.08 -5.25 4.14
N ASP A 378 10.68 -4.08 4.10
CA ASP A 378 11.04 -3.33 5.29
C ASP A 378 9.84 -2.59 5.89
N MET A 379 9.83 -2.46 7.22
CA MET A 379 9.07 -1.43 7.91
C MET A 379 9.72 -0.06 7.67
N PRO A 380 8.97 0.96 7.22
CA PRO A 380 9.47 2.33 7.24
C PRO A 380 9.80 2.73 8.67
N SER A 381 11.07 2.85 8.98
CA SER A 381 11.50 3.23 10.31
C SER A 381 11.40 4.74 10.51
N GLY A 382 11.57 5.19 11.72
CA GLY A 382 11.55 6.58 12.12
C GLY A 382 11.47 6.71 13.62
N ASP A 383 11.63 7.88 14.07
CA ASP A 383 11.40 8.42 15.41
C ASP A 383 11.89 9.86 15.41
N ASN A 384 11.67 10.58 16.49
CA ASN A 384 12.26 11.90 16.70
C ASN A 384 13.77 11.77 16.94
N SER A 385 14.58 12.00 15.90
CA SER A 385 16.04 11.93 15.93
C SER A 385 16.60 10.59 16.44
N PRO A 386 16.25 9.46 15.81
CA PRO A 386 16.79 8.17 16.21
C PRO A 386 18.31 8.16 16.08
N LYS A 387 18.98 7.66 17.10
CA LYS A 387 20.44 7.60 17.11
C LYS A 387 20.91 6.36 16.36
N TRP A 388 22.02 6.48 15.64
CA TRP A 388 22.81 5.35 15.22
C TRP A 388 23.61 4.85 16.42
N ILE A 389 23.27 3.66 16.91
CA ILE A 389 24.06 2.99 17.94
C ILE A 389 25.02 2.06 17.21
N GLN A 390 26.00 2.65 16.55
CA GLN A 390 26.77 2.04 15.47
C GLN A 390 28.00 1.24 15.92
N TYR A 391 28.51 1.46 17.10
CA TYR A 391 29.91 1.08 17.36
C TYR A 391 30.10 -0.02 18.40
N ASN A 392 29.02 -0.51 18.98
CA ASN A 392 29.08 -1.57 19.96
C ASN A 392 28.08 -2.66 19.60
N TYR A 393 28.24 -3.27 18.45
CA TYR A 393 27.35 -4.31 17.90
C TYR A 393 27.04 -5.46 18.87
N PHE A 394 27.75 -5.57 19.97
CA PHE A 394 27.62 -6.67 20.91
C PHE A 394 27.24 -6.25 22.34
N ASP A 395 27.00 -4.98 22.60
CA ASP A 395 26.63 -4.52 23.94
C ASP A 395 25.12 -4.54 24.24
N GLY A 396 24.32 -4.90 23.24
CA GLY A 396 22.86 -5.03 23.38
C GLY A 396 22.12 -3.71 23.60
N LYS A 397 22.78 -2.56 23.37
CA LYS A 397 22.14 -1.25 23.51
C LYS A 397 21.31 -0.93 22.29
N GLU A 398 20.05 -0.65 22.52
CA GLU A 398 19.08 -0.22 21.52
C GLU A 398 18.58 1.20 21.83
N ASN A 399 17.82 1.79 20.91
CA ASN A 399 17.19 3.08 21.16
C ASN A 399 16.08 2.95 22.23
N GLU A 400 16.04 3.92 23.12
CA GLU A 400 14.88 4.11 23.98
C GLU A 400 13.87 4.99 23.25
N ARG A 401 12.65 4.48 23.08
CA ARG A 401 11.53 5.22 22.49
C ARG A 401 10.51 5.60 23.56
N SER A 402 9.74 6.64 23.29
CA SER A 402 8.56 6.91 24.12
C SER A 402 7.51 5.82 23.90
N ILE A 403 6.59 5.66 24.87
CA ILE A 403 5.47 4.70 24.75
C ILE A 403 4.67 4.98 23.50
N GLU A 404 4.39 6.24 23.19
CA GLU A 404 3.63 6.64 22.01
C GLU A 404 4.36 6.24 20.71
N SER A 405 5.69 6.36 20.67
CA SER A 405 6.50 5.94 19.52
C SER A 405 6.46 4.43 19.32
N GLU A 406 6.59 3.64 20.41
CA GLU A 406 6.51 2.17 20.35
C GLU A 406 5.12 1.70 19.91
N GLU A 407 4.07 2.25 20.50
CA GLU A 407 2.68 1.89 20.15
C GLU A 407 2.34 2.25 18.72
N ASN A 408 2.75 3.44 18.24
CA ASN A 408 2.54 3.86 16.88
C ASN A 408 3.33 2.99 15.88
N PHE A 409 4.59 2.64 16.19
CA PHE A 409 5.37 1.72 15.35
C PHE A 409 4.67 0.36 15.23
N LYS A 410 4.25 -0.25 16.34
CA LYS A 410 3.54 -1.54 16.36
C LYS A 410 2.19 -1.46 15.62
N LYS A 411 1.45 -0.33 15.75
CA LYS A 411 0.21 -0.09 15.02
C LYS A 411 0.47 -0.09 13.52
N GLU A 412 1.36 0.80 13.04
CA GLU A 412 1.62 0.95 11.61
C GLU A 412 2.25 -0.31 11.00
N TRP A 413 3.16 -1.00 11.73
CA TRP A 413 3.73 -2.25 11.24
C TRP A 413 2.69 -3.35 11.06
N ARG A 414 1.75 -3.48 11.99
CA ARG A 414 0.61 -4.41 11.85
C ARG A 414 -0.26 -4.05 10.66
N GLU A 415 -0.61 -2.78 10.49
CA GLU A 415 -1.42 -2.31 9.37
C GLU A 415 -0.73 -2.57 8.03
N ILE A 416 0.60 -2.41 7.95
CA ILE A 416 1.40 -2.75 6.76
C ILE A 416 1.36 -4.26 6.49
N MET A 417 1.58 -5.11 7.50
CA MET A 417 1.48 -6.56 7.33
C MET A 417 0.07 -6.98 6.88
N ASP A 418 -0.99 -6.46 7.50
CA ASP A 418 -2.38 -6.74 7.10
C ASP A 418 -2.66 -6.35 5.64
N TYR A 419 -2.17 -5.19 5.23
CA TYR A 419 -2.31 -4.70 3.86
C TYR A 419 -1.57 -5.56 2.84
N LEU A 420 -0.36 -6.00 3.19
CA LEU A 420 0.55 -6.68 2.27
C LEU A 420 0.48 -8.21 2.35
N MET A 421 -0.13 -8.77 3.37
CA MET A 421 -0.28 -10.24 3.54
C MET A 421 -0.85 -10.97 2.31
N PRO A 422 -1.76 -10.41 1.50
CA PRO A 422 -2.27 -11.09 0.32
C PRO A 422 -1.25 -11.31 -0.81
N TYR A 423 -0.10 -10.61 -0.82
CA TYR A 423 0.86 -10.65 -1.93
C TYR A 423 1.87 -11.79 -1.78
N PRO A 424 1.86 -12.81 -2.67
CA PRO A 424 2.71 -13.98 -2.55
C PRO A 424 4.20 -13.70 -2.81
N SER A 425 4.56 -12.67 -3.54
CA SER A 425 5.95 -12.28 -3.77
C SER A 425 6.69 -11.89 -2.50
N ILE A 426 6.00 -11.37 -1.49
CA ILE A 426 6.62 -11.04 -0.21
C ILE A 426 6.93 -12.33 0.54
N VAL A 427 8.20 -12.56 0.83
CA VAL A 427 8.71 -13.77 1.49
C VAL A 427 9.44 -13.51 2.79
N VAL A 428 9.88 -12.27 3.02
CA VAL A 428 10.58 -11.86 4.24
C VAL A 428 10.04 -10.52 4.74
N TRP A 429 9.72 -10.45 6.02
CA TRP A 429 9.48 -9.21 6.74
C TRP A 429 10.76 -8.70 7.39
N VAL A 430 11.01 -7.39 7.29
CA VAL A 430 12.22 -6.75 7.85
C VAL A 430 11.78 -5.59 8.76
N PRO A 431 11.56 -5.82 10.05
CA PRO A 431 11.07 -4.78 10.96
C PRO A 431 12.06 -3.63 11.18
N PHE A 432 13.39 -3.87 11.05
CA PHE A 432 14.38 -2.84 11.23
C PHE A 432 15.46 -2.86 10.15
N ASN A 433 16.00 -1.69 9.87
CA ASN A 433 17.21 -1.50 9.09
C ASN A 433 18.38 -1.13 10.05
N GLU A 434 19.55 -1.67 9.79
CA GLU A 434 20.85 -1.46 10.44
C GLU A 434 20.89 -0.40 11.57
N ALA A 435 20.80 -0.81 12.81
CA ALA A 435 20.96 -0.01 14.04
C ALA A 435 20.11 1.28 14.15
N TRP A 436 19.54 1.78 13.03
CA TRP A 436 18.82 3.04 13.01
C TRP A 436 17.40 2.90 13.58
N GLY A 437 17.21 3.48 14.77
CA GLY A 437 15.91 3.47 15.43
C GLY A 437 15.47 2.11 15.95
N GLN A 438 16.34 1.11 16.01
CA GLN A 438 16.02 -0.20 16.58
C GLN A 438 15.68 -0.08 18.08
N PHE A 439 14.65 -0.80 18.47
CA PHE A 439 14.22 -0.92 19.85
C PHE A 439 13.56 -2.28 20.05
N LYS A 440 13.85 -2.95 21.18
CA LYS A 440 13.25 -4.26 21.51
C LYS A 440 13.29 -5.22 20.30
N THR A 441 14.39 -5.24 19.57
CA THR A 441 14.50 -5.89 18.24
C THR A 441 14.06 -7.35 18.30
N LYS A 442 14.50 -8.09 19.31
CA LYS A 442 14.10 -9.49 19.48
C LYS A 442 12.58 -9.63 19.66
N GLU A 443 11.99 -8.84 20.58
CA GLU A 443 10.54 -8.87 20.84
C GLU A 443 9.73 -8.54 19.59
N ILE A 444 10.14 -7.52 18.84
CA ILE A 444 9.46 -7.10 17.61
C ILE A 444 9.58 -8.17 16.52
N ALA A 445 10.75 -8.81 16.37
CA ALA A 445 10.96 -9.87 15.40
C ALA A 445 10.13 -11.12 15.73
N GLU A 446 10.13 -11.58 16.98
CA GLU A 446 9.33 -12.71 17.46
C GLU A 446 7.82 -12.43 17.30
N TRP A 447 7.39 -11.20 17.62
CA TRP A 447 6.00 -10.79 17.38
C TRP A 447 5.63 -10.77 15.89
N THR A 448 6.52 -10.31 15.01
CA THR A 448 6.31 -10.30 13.56
C THR A 448 6.16 -11.73 13.02
N GLU A 449 7.04 -12.66 13.43
CA GLU A 449 6.97 -14.08 13.07
C GLU A 449 5.68 -14.74 13.56
N TYR A 450 5.29 -14.48 14.80
CA TYR A 450 4.02 -14.98 15.35
C TYR A 450 2.80 -14.43 14.60
N TYR A 451 2.84 -13.16 14.20
CA TYR A 451 1.74 -12.49 13.50
C TYR A 451 1.53 -13.03 12.10
N ASP A 452 2.61 -13.27 11.34
CA ASP A 452 2.55 -13.88 10.02
C ASP A 452 3.58 -15.02 9.87
N PRO A 453 3.23 -16.24 10.29
CA PRO A 453 4.12 -17.40 10.18
C PRO A 453 4.30 -17.93 8.75
N SER A 454 3.64 -17.35 7.76
CA SER A 454 3.76 -17.74 6.34
C SER A 454 4.95 -17.10 5.63
N ARG A 455 5.74 -16.30 6.34
CA ARG A 455 6.94 -15.59 5.87
C ARG A 455 8.07 -15.70 6.87
N LEU A 456 9.28 -15.49 6.39
CA LEU A 456 10.46 -15.38 7.25
C LEU A 456 10.58 -13.96 7.81
N VAL A 457 11.37 -13.81 8.88
CA VAL A 457 11.68 -12.52 9.48
C VAL A 457 13.18 -12.31 9.50
N ASN A 458 13.63 -11.18 8.95
CA ASN A 458 14.98 -10.66 9.14
C ASN A 458 14.88 -9.51 10.16
N ALA A 459 15.30 -9.76 11.38
CA ALA A 459 15.07 -8.86 12.52
C ALA A 459 15.62 -7.44 12.29
N ALA A 460 16.86 -7.37 11.77
CA ALA A 460 17.51 -6.11 11.40
C ALA A 460 18.49 -6.36 10.25
N SER A 461 18.32 -5.67 9.16
CA SER A 461 19.15 -5.86 7.98
C SER A 461 20.39 -4.98 8.05
N GLY A 462 21.57 -5.59 8.16
CA GLY A 462 22.87 -4.98 7.98
C GLY A 462 23.64 -4.58 9.24
N GLY A 463 23.16 -4.76 10.41
CA GLY A 463 23.89 -4.50 11.63
C GLY A 463 23.13 -4.93 12.88
N ASN A 464 23.86 -5.49 13.86
CA ASN A 464 23.37 -5.97 15.17
C ASN A 464 22.40 -7.14 15.14
#